data_e2eb8874bf880bb7aad2e1e55d8d25c7
#
_entry.id   e2eb8874bf880bb7aad2e1e55d8d25c7
#
_cell.length_a   1.000
_cell.length_b   1.000
_cell.length_c   1.000
_cell.angle_alpha   90.00
_cell.angle_beta   90.00
_cell.angle_gamma   90.00
#
_symmetry.space_group_name_H-M   'P 1'
#
loop_
_entity.id
_entity.type
_entity.pdbx_description
1 polymer ?
#
loop_
_entity_poly.entity_id
_entity_poly.type
_entity_poly.pdbx_seq_one_letter_code
_entity_poly.pdbx_strand_id
1 'polypeptide(L)'
;FRDPKTLAMQYSISTPQCGGINHGDFSIDGRFALFTCEFDGSVAKIDLANRKVLGYLKLKMPAVRFSESKAALNPLETEICTSTKGMPQDIRISPDGKRFFVADMDADGVHVLDGDAFVEVGFIPTGLGAHGLYPSRDGKRLYVANRGTHKIHGKKKGPGKVSVIDFATQTVVAQWPVPGGGSPDMGNVSADGKWLWLSGRFDDVVYRFDTTTGAVTKVRVGAEPHGLTVWPLPGRYSLGHTGNLR
;
A
#
# COMPACT_ATOMS: atom_id res chain seq x y z
N PHE A 1 2.55 2.08 -22.38
CA PHE A 1 2.18 0.68 -22.62
C PHE A 1 3.17 0.06 -23.59
N ARG A 2 3.59 -1.16 -23.28
CA ARG A 2 4.58 -1.86 -24.05
C ARG A 2 4.12 -3.27 -24.41
N ASP A 3 4.60 -3.79 -25.48
CA ASP A 3 4.42 -5.20 -25.83
C ASP A 3 5.12 -6.09 -24.79
N PRO A 4 4.45 -7.08 -24.20
CA PRO A 4 5.04 -7.85 -23.11
C PRO A 4 6.19 -8.81 -23.54
N LYS A 5 6.32 -9.09 -24.83
CA LYS A 5 7.37 -9.98 -25.38
C LYS A 5 8.58 -9.19 -25.88
N THR A 6 8.32 -8.10 -26.60
CA THR A 6 9.36 -7.32 -27.28
C THR A 6 9.76 -6.07 -26.53
N LEU A 7 8.96 -5.64 -25.53
CA LEU A 7 9.06 -4.38 -24.80
C LEU A 7 8.96 -3.13 -25.70
N ALA A 8 8.60 -3.29 -26.97
CA ALA A 8 8.36 -2.18 -27.87
C ALA A 8 7.23 -1.29 -27.36
N MET A 9 7.40 0.01 -27.42
CA MET A 9 6.36 0.95 -27.00
C MET A 9 5.20 0.90 -28.00
N GLN A 10 4.00 0.65 -27.49
CA GLN A 10 2.76 0.63 -28.28
C GLN A 10 2.08 2.01 -28.21
N TYR A 11 1.94 2.58 -27.02
CA TYR A 11 1.35 3.91 -26.79
C TYR A 11 1.66 4.42 -25.38
N SER A 12 1.41 5.70 -25.16
CA SER A 12 1.47 6.33 -23.83
C SER A 12 0.20 7.14 -23.58
N ILE A 13 -0.14 7.30 -22.31
CA ILE A 13 -1.24 8.17 -21.85
C ILE A 13 -0.61 9.22 -20.95
N SER A 14 -0.79 10.49 -21.30
CA SER A 14 -0.32 11.60 -20.46
C SER A 14 -1.27 11.80 -19.28
N THR A 15 -0.68 11.97 -18.08
CA THR A 15 -1.41 12.20 -16.82
C THR A 15 -0.92 13.49 -16.15
N PRO A 16 -1.20 14.69 -16.73
CA PRO A 16 -0.55 15.94 -16.32
C PRO A 16 -0.88 16.40 -14.90
N GLN A 17 -1.93 15.86 -14.26
CA GLN A 17 -2.32 16.16 -12.89
C GLN A 17 -1.99 15.00 -11.92
N CYS A 18 -1.04 14.14 -12.30
CA CYS A 18 -0.60 13.01 -11.49
C CYS A 18 0.93 13.02 -11.36
N GLY A 19 1.44 13.87 -10.49
CA GLY A 19 2.86 13.90 -10.15
C GLY A 19 3.28 12.65 -9.39
N GLY A 20 4.34 11.97 -9.84
CA GLY A 20 4.81 10.73 -9.24
C GLY A 20 3.77 9.62 -9.37
N ILE A 21 3.39 9.27 -10.61
CA ILE A 21 2.55 8.07 -10.83
C ILE A 21 3.28 6.86 -10.26
N ASN A 22 2.64 6.15 -9.34
CA ASN A 22 3.33 5.13 -8.54
C ASN A 22 2.66 3.76 -8.70
N HIS A 23 1.80 3.36 -7.77
CA HIS A 23 1.14 2.07 -7.78
C HIS A 23 -0.19 2.11 -8.52
N GLY A 24 -0.66 0.93 -8.98
CA GLY A 24 -1.94 0.83 -9.66
C GLY A 24 -2.62 -0.51 -9.43
N ASP A 25 -3.93 -0.52 -9.49
CA ASP A 25 -4.75 -1.72 -9.53
C ASP A 25 -5.92 -1.55 -10.51
N PHE A 26 -6.52 -2.67 -10.91
CA PHE A 26 -7.48 -2.73 -12.00
C PHE A 26 -8.87 -3.09 -11.48
N SER A 27 -9.91 -2.57 -12.11
CA SER A 27 -11.26 -3.09 -11.91
C SER A 27 -11.32 -4.57 -12.29
N ILE A 28 -12.15 -5.36 -11.59
CA ILE A 28 -12.24 -6.82 -11.84
C ILE A 28 -12.66 -7.12 -13.28
N ASP A 29 -13.51 -6.29 -13.85
CA ASP A 29 -13.98 -6.40 -15.24
C ASP A 29 -12.97 -5.86 -16.28
N GLY A 30 -11.87 -5.28 -15.83
CA GLY A 30 -10.80 -4.76 -16.69
C GLY A 30 -11.17 -3.46 -17.44
N ARG A 31 -12.26 -2.78 -17.10
CA ARG A 31 -12.66 -1.54 -17.78
C ARG A 31 -11.72 -0.38 -17.48
N PHE A 32 -11.27 -0.26 -16.25
CA PHE A 32 -10.40 0.84 -15.82
C PHE A 32 -9.30 0.38 -14.85
N ALA A 33 -8.32 1.24 -14.70
CA ALA A 33 -7.31 1.14 -13.64
C ALA A 33 -7.29 2.43 -12.83
N LEU A 34 -6.97 2.32 -11.54
CA LEU A 34 -6.66 3.43 -10.66
C LEU A 34 -5.15 3.44 -10.38
N PHE A 35 -4.53 4.60 -10.48
CA PHE A 35 -3.12 4.81 -10.16
C PHE A 35 -2.96 5.89 -9.11
N THR A 36 -2.11 5.64 -8.12
CA THR A 36 -1.75 6.65 -7.13
C THR A 36 -0.81 7.70 -7.72
N CYS A 37 -1.03 8.95 -7.33
CA CYS A 37 -0.24 10.12 -7.70
C CYS A 37 0.48 10.62 -6.45
N GLU A 38 1.65 10.03 -6.17
CA GLU A 38 2.39 10.12 -4.92
C GLU A 38 2.59 11.58 -4.47
N PHE A 39 3.02 12.44 -5.39
CA PHE A 39 3.37 13.82 -5.04
C PHE A 39 2.22 14.82 -5.14
N ASP A 40 1.04 14.37 -5.59
CA ASP A 40 -0.15 15.22 -5.69
C ASP A 40 -1.25 14.85 -4.70
N GLY A 41 -1.07 13.80 -3.87
CA GLY A 41 -2.08 13.35 -2.92
C GLY A 41 -3.40 13.02 -3.60
N SER A 42 -3.36 12.32 -4.73
CA SER A 42 -4.52 12.04 -5.56
C SER A 42 -4.44 10.66 -6.21
N VAL A 43 -5.51 10.26 -6.87
CA VAL A 43 -5.61 9.04 -7.66
C VAL A 43 -6.10 9.39 -9.06
N ALA A 44 -5.47 8.83 -10.09
CA ALA A 44 -5.88 8.95 -11.48
C ALA A 44 -6.69 7.72 -11.91
N LYS A 45 -7.81 7.91 -12.60
CA LYS A 45 -8.63 6.84 -13.20
C LYS A 45 -8.39 6.80 -14.70
N ILE A 46 -8.02 5.63 -15.20
CA ILE A 46 -7.67 5.39 -16.61
C ILE A 46 -8.65 4.41 -17.24
N ASP A 47 -9.29 4.81 -18.33
CA ASP A 47 -10.04 3.92 -19.20
C ASP A 47 -9.06 3.14 -20.07
N LEU A 48 -9.04 1.82 -19.90
CA LEU A 48 -8.06 0.95 -20.57
C LEU A 48 -8.44 0.71 -22.03
N ALA A 49 -9.72 0.59 -22.34
CA ALA A 49 -10.20 0.33 -23.70
C ALA A 49 -10.01 1.57 -24.60
N ASN A 50 -10.40 2.75 -24.10
CA ASN A 50 -10.32 4.00 -24.85
C ASN A 50 -8.99 4.75 -24.66
N ARG A 51 -8.07 4.23 -23.83
CA ARG A 51 -6.71 4.75 -23.61
C ARG A 51 -6.70 6.22 -23.20
N LYS A 52 -7.55 6.58 -22.24
CA LYS A 52 -7.70 7.97 -21.79
C LYS A 52 -7.82 8.08 -20.27
N VAL A 53 -7.44 9.23 -19.74
CA VAL A 53 -7.73 9.61 -18.36
C VAL A 53 -9.21 9.94 -18.24
N LEU A 54 -9.89 9.32 -17.26
CA LEU A 54 -11.28 9.62 -16.92
C LEU A 54 -11.39 10.75 -15.88
N GLY A 55 -10.37 10.92 -15.05
CA GLY A 55 -10.33 11.98 -14.05
C GLY A 55 -9.26 11.76 -12.98
N TYR A 56 -9.22 12.70 -12.04
CA TYR A 56 -8.34 12.69 -10.88
C TYR A 56 -9.19 12.91 -9.63
N LEU A 57 -8.96 12.10 -8.61
CA LEU A 57 -9.62 12.21 -7.31
C LEU A 57 -8.60 12.67 -6.26
N LYS A 58 -8.80 13.86 -5.71
CA LYS A 58 -8.01 14.36 -4.60
C LYS A 58 -8.41 13.63 -3.33
N LEU A 59 -7.44 13.05 -2.62
CA LEU A 59 -7.69 12.39 -1.34
C LEU A 59 -7.78 13.42 -0.21
N LYS A 60 -8.65 13.15 0.77
CA LYS A 60 -8.90 14.04 1.89
C LYS A 60 -7.95 13.70 3.04
N MET A 61 -7.14 14.66 3.46
CA MET A 61 -6.36 14.46 4.68
C MET A 61 -7.28 14.31 5.89
N PRO A 62 -7.05 13.31 6.76
CA PRO A 62 -7.82 13.15 7.98
C PRO A 62 -7.60 14.35 8.92
N ALA A 63 -8.64 14.71 9.69
CA ALA A 63 -8.56 15.80 10.66
C ALA A 63 -7.52 15.57 11.76
N VAL A 64 -7.31 14.29 12.13
CA VAL A 64 -6.29 13.86 13.10
C VAL A 64 -5.54 12.68 12.53
N ARG A 65 -4.23 12.74 12.46
CA ARG A 65 -3.37 11.63 12.01
C ARG A 65 -2.95 10.74 13.16
N PHE A 66 -2.56 9.51 12.87
CA PHE A 66 -2.06 8.59 13.88
C PHE A 66 -0.86 9.16 14.64
N SER A 67 0.09 9.79 13.93
CA SER A 67 1.29 10.43 14.49
C SER A 67 0.97 11.60 15.44
N GLU A 68 -0.20 12.20 15.34
CA GLU A 68 -0.66 13.31 16.17
C GLU A 68 -1.48 12.82 17.38
N SER A 69 -1.83 11.52 17.43
CA SER A 69 -2.63 10.99 18.52
C SER A 69 -1.77 10.72 19.76
N LYS A 70 -2.33 11.01 20.96
CA LYS A 70 -1.67 10.72 22.25
C LYS A 70 -1.35 9.22 22.44
N ALA A 71 -2.00 8.32 21.68
CA ALA A 71 -1.75 6.89 21.70
C ALA A 71 -0.48 6.48 20.92
N ALA A 72 0.08 7.38 20.12
CA ALA A 72 1.32 7.15 19.34
C ALA A 72 2.60 7.37 20.16
N LEU A 73 2.53 7.74 21.44
CA LEU A 73 3.58 8.44 22.16
C LEU A 73 4.64 7.55 22.81
N ASN A 74 5.74 7.43 22.11
CA ASN A 74 7.03 7.73 22.74
C ASN A 74 7.43 9.16 22.30
N PRO A 75 7.54 10.17 23.18
CA PRO A 75 7.82 11.57 22.81
C PRO A 75 9.13 11.78 22.03
N LEU A 76 10.04 10.80 22.07
CA LEU A 76 11.34 10.82 21.37
C LEU A 76 11.25 10.29 19.92
N GLU A 77 10.13 9.72 19.53
CA GLU A 77 9.94 9.05 18.23
C GLU A 77 8.84 9.65 17.35
N THR A 78 8.18 10.72 17.78
CA THR A 78 7.11 11.36 17.00
C THR A 78 7.70 12.15 15.85
N GLU A 79 7.56 11.59 14.66
CA GLU A 79 7.74 12.30 13.41
C GLU A 79 6.44 13.03 13.08
N ILE A 80 6.45 14.34 13.12
CA ILE A 80 5.29 15.16 12.75
C ILE A 80 5.31 15.31 11.23
N CYS A 81 4.31 14.78 10.55
CA CYS A 81 4.09 15.06 9.14
C CYS A 81 3.46 16.44 8.98
N THR A 82 4.14 17.33 8.28
CA THR A 82 3.63 18.67 7.96
C THR A 82 2.92 18.74 6.61
N SER A 83 2.83 17.64 5.89
CA SER A 83 2.16 17.60 4.58
C SER A 83 0.68 17.94 4.70
N THR A 84 0.18 18.77 3.80
CA THR A 84 -1.24 19.15 3.69
C THR A 84 -2.01 18.37 2.64
N LYS A 85 -1.31 17.51 1.88
CA LYS A 85 -1.87 16.81 0.73
C LYS A 85 -1.44 15.37 0.73
N GLY A 86 -1.41 14.57 1.57
CA GLY A 86 -1.11 13.15 1.48
C GLY A 86 0.04 12.73 0.56
N MET A 87 0.46 11.49 0.71
CA MET A 87 1.43 10.81 -0.15
C MET A 87 0.93 9.38 -0.41
N PRO A 88 -0.07 9.21 -1.31
CA PRO A 88 -0.64 7.90 -1.59
C PRO A 88 0.38 6.98 -2.24
N GLN A 89 0.48 5.77 -1.68
CA GLN A 89 1.43 4.75 -2.06
C GLN A 89 0.70 3.59 -2.74
N ASP A 90 0.62 2.45 -2.08
CA ASP A 90 0.01 1.26 -2.66
C ASP A 90 -1.52 1.38 -2.77
N ILE A 91 -2.09 0.67 -3.75
CA ILE A 91 -3.53 0.62 -3.99
C ILE A 91 -3.95 -0.82 -4.28
N ARG A 92 -5.04 -1.28 -3.66
CA ARG A 92 -5.63 -2.60 -3.90
C ARG A 92 -7.14 -2.54 -3.96
N ILE A 93 -7.68 -3.28 -4.90
CA ILE A 93 -9.11 -3.51 -4.97
C ILE A 93 -9.54 -4.59 -3.97
N SER A 94 -10.74 -4.45 -3.41
CA SER A 94 -11.35 -5.50 -2.58
C SER A 94 -11.66 -6.75 -3.42
N PRO A 95 -11.72 -7.94 -2.80
CA PRO A 95 -12.01 -9.19 -3.51
C PRO A 95 -13.36 -9.19 -4.24
N ASP A 96 -14.34 -8.43 -3.75
CA ASP A 96 -15.66 -8.26 -4.37
C ASP A 96 -15.69 -7.20 -5.49
N GLY A 97 -14.56 -6.50 -5.71
CA GLY A 97 -14.40 -5.50 -6.75
C GLY A 97 -15.06 -4.14 -6.49
N LYS A 98 -15.67 -3.93 -5.33
CA LYS A 98 -16.46 -2.72 -5.07
C LYS A 98 -15.66 -1.56 -4.54
N ARG A 99 -14.57 -1.82 -3.82
CA ARG A 99 -13.77 -0.80 -3.15
C ARG A 99 -12.31 -0.88 -3.53
N PHE A 100 -11.66 0.26 -3.63
CA PHE A 100 -10.22 0.38 -3.70
C PHE A 100 -9.71 0.94 -2.37
N PHE A 101 -8.67 0.31 -1.84
CA PHE A 101 -7.96 0.71 -0.65
C PHE A 101 -6.66 1.35 -1.07
N VAL A 102 -6.38 2.56 -0.60
CA VAL A 102 -5.19 3.35 -0.95
C VAL A 102 -4.42 3.67 0.33
N ALA A 103 -3.24 3.09 0.50
CA ALA A 103 -2.36 3.47 1.59
C ALA A 103 -1.83 4.86 1.35
N ASP A 104 -1.87 5.70 2.38
CA ASP A 104 -1.31 7.05 2.33
C ASP A 104 -0.31 7.24 3.47
N MET A 105 0.95 7.46 3.10
CA MET A 105 2.06 7.51 4.02
C MET A 105 1.98 8.76 4.92
N ASP A 106 1.56 9.89 4.38
CA ASP A 106 1.44 11.15 5.12
C ASP A 106 0.12 11.24 5.91
N ALA A 107 -0.91 10.48 5.51
CA ALA A 107 -2.17 10.41 6.23
C ALA A 107 -2.19 9.37 7.37
N ASP A 108 -1.19 8.48 7.46
CA ASP A 108 -1.09 7.42 8.46
C ASP A 108 -2.24 6.40 8.41
N GLY A 109 -2.72 6.10 7.20
CA GLY A 109 -3.86 5.22 7.05
C GLY A 109 -4.19 4.84 5.62
N VAL A 110 -5.40 4.36 5.45
CA VAL A 110 -5.89 3.82 4.19
C VAL A 110 -7.20 4.50 3.80
N HIS A 111 -7.21 5.19 2.67
CA HIS A 111 -8.42 5.72 2.06
C HIS A 111 -9.22 4.58 1.43
N VAL A 112 -10.54 4.67 1.50
CA VAL A 112 -11.45 3.72 0.87
C VAL A 112 -12.22 4.45 -0.23
N LEU A 113 -12.11 3.95 -1.46
CA LEU A 113 -12.71 4.57 -2.63
C LEU A 113 -13.78 3.65 -3.23
N ASP A 114 -14.87 4.24 -3.70
CA ASP A 114 -15.74 3.60 -4.67
C ASP A 114 -15.13 3.77 -6.07
N GLY A 115 -14.72 2.67 -6.68
CA GLY A 115 -14.02 2.73 -7.97
C GLY A 115 -14.92 3.13 -9.14
N ASP A 116 -16.20 2.73 -9.14
CA ASP A 116 -17.14 3.06 -10.20
C ASP A 116 -17.58 4.52 -10.12
N ALA A 117 -18.07 4.96 -8.95
CA ALA A 117 -18.46 6.35 -8.71
C ALA A 117 -17.26 7.31 -8.67
N PHE A 118 -16.05 6.78 -8.46
CA PHE A 118 -14.79 7.50 -8.35
C PHE A 118 -14.83 8.59 -7.27
N VAL A 119 -15.23 8.19 -6.08
CA VAL A 119 -15.33 9.03 -4.89
C VAL A 119 -14.69 8.35 -3.68
N GLU A 120 -14.16 9.14 -2.75
CA GLU A 120 -13.71 8.65 -1.46
C GLU A 120 -14.91 8.46 -0.52
N VAL A 121 -15.04 7.25 0.03
CA VAL A 121 -16.18 6.85 0.88
C VAL A 121 -15.78 6.57 2.33
N GLY A 122 -14.49 6.50 2.65
CA GLY A 122 -14.02 6.27 4.00
C GLY A 122 -12.51 6.42 4.15
N PHE A 123 -12.07 6.41 5.42
CA PHE A 123 -10.67 6.41 5.81
C PHE A 123 -10.48 5.51 7.04
N ILE A 124 -9.43 4.70 7.04
CA ILE A 124 -9.10 3.75 8.10
C ILE A 124 -7.72 4.12 8.67
N PRO A 125 -7.62 4.68 9.88
CA PRO A 125 -6.32 4.92 10.52
C PRO A 125 -5.62 3.59 10.81
N THR A 126 -4.34 3.47 10.46
CA THR A 126 -3.59 2.22 10.63
C THR A 126 -2.32 2.39 11.45
N GLY A 127 -1.47 3.31 11.08
CA GLY A 127 -0.21 3.57 11.77
C GLY A 127 0.72 4.44 10.97
N LEU A 128 1.75 4.94 11.63
CA LEU A 128 2.73 5.86 11.09
C LEU A 128 3.32 5.35 9.77
N GLY A 129 3.14 6.11 8.70
CA GLY A 129 3.71 5.82 7.40
C GLY A 129 3.09 4.60 6.69
N ALA A 130 1.77 4.55 6.54
CA ALA A 130 1.08 3.48 5.80
C ALA A 130 1.57 3.41 4.35
N HIS A 131 2.02 2.23 3.89
CA HIS A 131 2.71 2.10 2.61
C HIS A 131 2.22 0.93 1.75
N GLY A 132 2.60 -0.31 2.06
CA GLY A 132 2.26 -1.48 1.26
C GLY A 132 0.94 -2.13 1.67
N LEU A 133 0.17 -2.65 0.71
CA LEU A 133 -1.13 -3.30 0.89
C LEU A 133 -1.11 -4.70 0.30
N TYR A 134 -1.47 -5.73 1.11
CA TYR A 134 -1.41 -7.13 0.70
C TYR A 134 -2.68 -7.87 1.12
N PRO A 135 -3.56 -8.24 0.18
CA PRO A 135 -4.72 -9.07 0.48
C PRO A 135 -4.32 -10.46 0.97
N SER A 136 -5.02 -10.97 1.98
CA SER A 136 -4.91 -12.38 2.38
C SER A 136 -5.41 -13.30 1.27
N ARG A 137 -4.91 -14.54 1.21
CA ARG A 137 -5.28 -15.49 0.14
C ARG A 137 -6.74 -15.94 0.21
N ASP A 138 -7.36 -15.86 1.37
CA ASP A 138 -8.79 -16.14 1.54
C ASP A 138 -9.69 -14.93 1.24
N GLY A 139 -9.10 -13.77 0.89
CA GLY A 139 -9.82 -12.55 0.56
C GLY A 139 -10.54 -11.88 1.74
N LYS A 140 -10.23 -12.26 3.00
CA LYS A 140 -10.93 -11.69 4.17
C LYS A 140 -10.19 -10.54 4.81
N ARG A 141 -8.87 -10.47 4.65
CA ARG A 141 -8.00 -9.50 5.32
C ARG A 141 -7.16 -8.71 4.32
N LEU A 142 -6.84 -7.49 4.71
CA LEU A 142 -5.84 -6.65 4.04
C LEU A 142 -4.75 -6.32 5.06
N TYR A 143 -3.53 -6.75 4.77
CA TYR A 143 -2.35 -6.42 5.56
C TYR A 143 -1.78 -5.09 5.09
N VAL A 144 -1.58 -4.16 6.02
CA VAL A 144 -1.04 -2.82 5.77
C VAL A 144 0.33 -2.71 6.41
N ALA A 145 1.36 -2.52 5.62
CA ALA A 145 2.70 -2.25 6.13
C ALA A 145 2.78 -0.77 6.55
N ASN A 146 3.00 -0.51 7.84
CA ASN A 146 3.23 0.83 8.36
C ASN A 146 4.73 0.97 8.66
N ARG A 147 5.41 1.81 7.91
CA ARG A 147 6.88 1.95 7.93
C ARG A 147 7.43 2.52 9.23
N GLY A 148 6.59 3.14 10.06
CA GLY A 148 7.02 3.84 11.25
C GLY A 148 7.76 5.15 10.98
N THR A 149 7.66 5.68 9.76
CA THR A 149 8.27 6.95 9.34
C THR A 149 7.60 7.47 8.06
N HIS A 150 7.53 8.81 7.91
CA HIS A 150 7.13 9.48 6.67
C HIS A 150 8.30 9.69 5.70
N LYS A 151 9.54 9.36 6.10
CA LYS A 151 10.72 9.59 5.26
C LYS A 151 10.80 8.60 4.12
N ILE A 152 11.04 9.11 2.93
CA ILE A 152 11.32 8.32 1.72
C ILE A 152 12.81 8.09 1.50
N HIS A 153 13.67 8.89 2.14
CA HIS A 153 15.13 8.81 2.05
C HIS A 153 15.78 8.83 3.44
N GLY A 154 16.95 8.20 3.55
CA GLY A 154 17.73 8.14 4.78
C GLY A 154 17.27 7.03 5.71
N LYS A 155 18.20 6.55 6.55
CA LYS A 155 17.94 5.47 7.49
C LYS A 155 17.27 6.03 8.76
N LYS A 156 15.98 5.79 8.91
CA LYS A 156 15.28 6.05 10.17
C LYS A 156 14.45 4.84 10.54
N LYS A 157 14.83 4.21 11.65
CA LYS A 157 14.07 3.11 12.25
C LYS A 157 12.97 3.68 13.13
N GLY A 158 11.73 3.43 12.75
CA GLY A 158 10.55 3.87 13.49
C GLY A 158 9.81 2.71 14.17
N PRO A 159 8.66 2.98 14.82
CA PRO A 159 7.79 1.97 15.42
C PRO A 159 6.93 1.28 14.36
N GLY A 160 7.57 0.70 13.33
CA GLY A 160 6.88 0.02 12.25
C GLY A 160 6.09 -1.19 12.73
N LYS A 161 5.00 -1.46 12.04
CA LYS A 161 4.07 -2.56 12.32
C LYS A 161 3.30 -2.97 11.08
N VAL A 162 2.62 -4.10 11.16
CA VAL A 162 1.57 -4.47 10.22
C VAL A 162 0.21 -4.26 10.90
N SER A 163 -0.70 -3.52 10.25
CA SER A 163 -2.10 -3.45 10.64
C SER A 163 -2.92 -4.40 9.77
N VAL A 164 -3.87 -5.10 10.37
CA VAL A 164 -4.75 -6.06 9.67
C VAL A 164 -6.15 -5.47 9.59
N ILE A 165 -6.60 -5.16 8.39
CA ILE A 165 -7.95 -4.68 8.13
C ILE A 165 -8.83 -5.88 7.73
N ASP A 166 -10.02 -5.93 8.26
CA ASP A 166 -11.08 -6.83 7.77
C ASP A 166 -11.80 -6.17 6.59
N PHE A 167 -11.88 -6.84 5.44
CA PHE A 167 -12.51 -6.27 4.25
C PHE A 167 -14.01 -6.03 4.41
N ALA A 168 -14.70 -6.89 5.16
CA ALA A 168 -16.15 -6.79 5.31
C ALA A 168 -16.56 -5.63 6.24
N THR A 169 -15.85 -5.46 7.35
CA THR A 169 -16.15 -4.40 8.34
C THR A 169 -15.39 -3.11 8.08
N GLN A 170 -14.33 -3.14 7.25
CA GLN A 170 -13.42 -2.03 6.98
C GLN A 170 -12.82 -1.43 8.25
N THR A 171 -12.46 -2.29 9.20
CA THR A 171 -11.86 -1.90 10.48
C THR A 171 -10.56 -2.65 10.72
N VAL A 172 -9.65 -2.04 11.49
CA VAL A 172 -8.43 -2.70 11.97
C VAL A 172 -8.81 -3.71 13.05
N VAL A 173 -8.53 -5.00 12.81
CA VAL A 173 -8.84 -6.12 13.72
C VAL A 173 -7.62 -6.66 14.45
N ALA A 174 -6.41 -6.36 13.99
CA ALA A 174 -5.16 -6.71 14.65
C ALA A 174 -4.03 -5.74 14.26
N GLN A 175 -3.02 -5.65 15.13
CA GLN A 175 -1.78 -4.93 14.86
C GLN A 175 -0.59 -5.78 15.32
N TRP A 176 0.40 -5.92 14.45
CA TRP A 176 1.60 -6.72 14.68
C TRP A 176 2.82 -5.81 14.70
N PRO A 177 3.28 -5.36 15.87
CA PRO A 177 4.46 -4.50 15.96
C PRO A 177 5.73 -5.27 15.60
N VAL A 178 6.69 -4.58 15.00
CA VAL A 178 8.03 -5.12 14.80
C VAL A 178 8.82 -5.00 16.12
N PRO A 179 9.23 -6.11 16.77
CA PRO A 179 9.94 -6.06 18.02
C PRO A 179 11.27 -5.28 17.90
N GLY A 180 11.46 -4.32 18.81
CA GLY A 180 12.60 -3.40 18.79
C GLY A 180 12.54 -2.35 17.67
N GLY A 181 11.35 -2.14 17.09
CA GLY A 181 11.13 -1.24 15.97
C GLY A 181 11.57 -1.82 14.63
N GLY A 182 11.22 -1.13 13.55
CA GLY A 182 11.56 -1.51 12.18
C GLY A 182 10.79 -0.71 11.15
N SER A 183 11.04 -1.00 9.87
CA SER A 183 10.42 -0.31 8.73
C SER A 183 9.89 -1.31 7.71
N PRO A 184 8.82 -2.08 8.03
CA PRO A 184 8.20 -2.96 7.04
C PRO A 184 7.67 -2.14 5.88
N ASP A 185 8.00 -2.54 4.66
CA ASP A 185 7.75 -1.74 3.46
C ASP A 185 6.98 -2.55 2.42
N MET A 186 7.66 -3.07 1.41
CA MET A 186 7.07 -3.73 0.25
C MET A 186 7.21 -5.24 0.35
N GLY A 187 6.26 -5.99 -0.19
CA GLY A 187 6.35 -7.44 -0.15
C GLY A 187 5.22 -8.21 -0.80
N ASN A 188 4.91 -9.35 -0.24
CA ASN A 188 3.82 -10.22 -0.70
C ASN A 188 3.46 -11.31 0.31
N VAL A 189 2.28 -11.89 0.14
CA VAL A 189 1.80 -13.06 0.88
C VAL A 189 2.23 -14.35 0.16
N SER A 190 2.71 -15.35 0.90
CA SER A 190 3.04 -16.65 0.34
C SER A 190 1.84 -17.34 -0.32
N ALA A 191 2.10 -18.30 -1.22
CA ALA A 191 1.06 -19.01 -1.96
C ALA A 191 0.04 -19.71 -1.05
N ASP A 192 0.50 -20.28 0.06
CA ASP A 192 -0.33 -20.95 1.06
C ASP A 192 -1.03 -19.99 2.05
N GLY A 193 -0.77 -18.69 1.92
CA GLY A 193 -1.35 -17.65 2.77
C GLY A 193 -0.77 -17.56 4.18
N LYS A 194 0.19 -18.41 4.55
CA LYS A 194 0.71 -18.50 5.93
C LYS A 194 1.69 -17.41 6.30
N TRP A 195 2.35 -16.83 5.32
CA TRP A 195 3.44 -15.89 5.54
C TRP A 195 3.23 -14.60 4.76
N LEU A 196 3.35 -13.48 5.46
CA LEU A 196 3.53 -12.18 4.85
C LEU A 196 5.02 -11.83 4.88
N TRP A 197 5.62 -11.66 3.71
CA TRP A 197 7.01 -11.26 3.54
C TRP A 197 7.07 -9.79 3.19
N LEU A 198 7.85 -9.01 3.95
CA LEU A 198 8.04 -7.58 3.73
C LEU A 198 9.52 -7.23 3.76
N SER A 199 9.96 -6.36 2.87
CA SER A 199 11.27 -5.72 3.01
C SER A 199 11.29 -4.81 4.24
N GLY A 200 12.44 -4.75 4.90
CA GLY A 200 12.70 -3.80 5.98
C GLY A 200 13.68 -2.75 5.48
N ARG A 201 13.17 -1.77 4.73
CA ARG A 201 13.98 -0.85 3.94
C ARG A 201 15.09 -0.16 4.72
N PHE A 202 14.80 0.29 5.95
CA PHE A 202 15.77 1.00 6.78
C PHE A 202 16.42 0.12 7.85
N ASP A 203 16.19 -1.20 7.77
CA ASP A 203 16.70 -2.19 8.74
C ASP A 203 17.65 -3.19 8.10
N ASP A 204 17.80 -3.17 6.79
CA ASP A 204 18.63 -4.10 6.01
C ASP A 204 18.23 -5.58 6.25
N VAL A 205 16.90 -5.83 6.37
CA VAL A 205 16.32 -7.15 6.61
C VAL A 205 15.12 -7.41 5.68
N VAL A 206 14.71 -8.67 5.62
CA VAL A 206 13.39 -9.09 5.19
C VAL A 206 12.65 -9.61 6.42
N TYR A 207 11.43 -9.14 6.62
CA TYR A 207 10.52 -9.62 7.64
C TYR A 207 9.66 -10.75 7.10
N ARG A 208 9.45 -11.78 7.92
CA ARG A 208 8.46 -12.83 7.69
C ARG A 208 7.50 -12.83 8.86
N PHE A 209 6.26 -12.42 8.61
CA PHE A 209 5.17 -12.46 9.58
C PHE A 209 4.35 -13.72 9.39
N ASP A 210 4.04 -14.42 10.48
CA ASP A 210 3.00 -15.44 10.52
C ASP A 210 1.63 -14.76 10.43
N THR A 211 0.83 -15.10 9.43
CA THR A 211 -0.45 -14.41 9.16
C THR A 211 -1.56 -14.77 10.14
N THR A 212 -1.36 -15.80 10.97
CA THR A 212 -2.29 -16.20 12.02
C THR A 212 -1.99 -15.51 13.34
N THR A 213 -0.72 -15.47 13.72
CA THR A 213 -0.29 -15.01 15.04
C THR A 213 0.32 -13.61 15.05
N GLY A 214 0.76 -13.12 13.89
CA GLY A 214 1.52 -11.88 13.77
C GLY A 214 2.97 -12.00 14.24
N ALA A 215 3.44 -13.19 14.61
CA ALA A 215 4.83 -13.41 15.00
C ALA A 215 5.78 -13.10 13.85
N VAL A 216 6.86 -12.37 14.12
CA VAL A 216 7.79 -11.90 13.10
C VAL A 216 9.19 -12.49 13.29
N THR A 217 9.77 -12.92 12.16
CA THR A 217 11.18 -13.31 12.03
C THR A 217 11.88 -12.31 11.12
N LYS A 218 13.12 -11.96 11.45
CA LYS A 218 13.97 -11.06 10.65
C LYS A 218 15.06 -11.88 9.97
N VAL A 219 15.24 -11.69 8.66
CA VAL A 219 16.32 -12.28 7.87
C VAL A 219 17.20 -11.14 7.37
N ARG A 220 18.48 -11.13 7.74
CA ARG A 220 19.42 -10.10 7.29
C ARG A 220 19.69 -10.24 5.79
N VAL A 221 19.67 -9.12 5.08
CA VAL A 221 19.93 -9.03 3.64
C VAL A 221 20.86 -7.84 3.34
N GLY A 222 21.01 -7.46 2.08
CA GLY A 222 21.76 -6.26 1.69
C GLY A 222 21.09 -4.97 2.12
N ALA A 223 21.75 -3.84 1.87
CA ALA A 223 21.30 -2.52 2.26
C ALA A 223 20.01 -2.11 1.51
N GLU A 224 19.11 -1.47 2.21
CA GLU A 224 17.88 -0.84 1.71
C GLU A 224 17.03 -1.74 0.79
N PRO A 225 16.67 -2.98 1.21
CA PRO A 225 15.76 -3.80 0.43
C PRO A 225 14.43 -3.08 0.27
N HIS A 226 13.88 -3.03 -0.98
CA HIS A 226 12.63 -2.33 -1.23
C HIS A 226 11.57 -3.25 -1.83
N GLY A 227 11.63 -3.52 -3.13
CA GLY A 227 10.69 -4.43 -3.77
C GLY A 227 10.97 -5.89 -3.41
N LEU A 228 9.91 -6.67 -3.16
CA LEU A 228 10.01 -8.10 -2.85
C LEU A 228 8.88 -8.87 -3.51
N THR A 229 9.23 -9.98 -4.13
CA THR A 229 8.26 -10.92 -4.67
C THR A 229 8.44 -12.29 -4.04
N VAL A 230 7.37 -13.04 -3.90
CA VAL A 230 7.35 -14.39 -3.32
C VAL A 230 6.95 -15.39 -4.40
N TRP A 231 7.73 -16.44 -4.57
CA TRP A 231 7.46 -17.52 -5.53
C TRP A 231 7.10 -18.83 -4.82
N PRO A 232 6.15 -19.63 -5.33
CA PRO A 232 5.29 -19.31 -6.46
C PRO A 232 4.22 -18.28 -6.11
N LEU A 233 3.87 -17.45 -7.10
CA LEU A 233 2.75 -16.54 -6.98
C LEU A 233 1.46 -17.28 -7.36
N PRO A 234 0.51 -17.45 -6.44
CA PRO A 234 -0.78 -18.00 -6.78
C PRO A 234 -1.61 -16.98 -7.56
N GLY A 235 -2.50 -17.50 -8.41
CA GLY A 235 -3.38 -16.65 -9.21
C GLY A 235 -2.94 -16.53 -10.66
N ARG A 236 -3.87 -16.09 -11.48
CA ARG A 236 -3.71 -16.03 -12.94
C ARG A 236 -2.92 -14.81 -13.38
N TYR A 237 -3.01 -13.73 -12.64
CA TYR A 237 -2.37 -12.45 -12.95
C TYR A 237 -1.61 -11.92 -11.75
N SER A 238 -0.40 -11.45 -11.99
CA SER A 238 0.36 -10.63 -11.06
C SER A 238 0.41 -9.21 -11.61
N LEU A 239 0.02 -8.23 -10.81
CA LEU A 239 0.05 -6.83 -11.17
C LEU A 239 1.17 -6.14 -10.40
N GLY A 240 2.17 -5.68 -11.15
CA GLY A 240 3.31 -4.95 -10.62
C GLY A 240 4.15 -5.73 -9.62
N HIS A 241 5.10 -5.05 -9.01
CA HIS A 241 6.02 -5.62 -8.01
C HIS A 241 5.33 -5.95 -6.69
N THR A 242 4.14 -5.47 -6.46
CA THR A 242 3.34 -5.77 -5.28
C THR A 242 2.54 -7.06 -5.39
N GLY A 243 2.56 -7.69 -6.57
CA GLY A 243 2.01 -9.03 -6.76
C GLY A 243 0.54 -9.16 -6.40
N ASN A 244 -0.31 -8.25 -6.89
CA ASN A 244 -1.74 -8.41 -6.74
C ASN A 244 -2.20 -9.55 -7.62
N LEU A 245 -2.64 -10.63 -6.99
CA LEU A 245 -3.00 -11.89 -7.65
C LEU A 245 -4.51 -12.09 -7.57
N ARG A 246 -5.09 -12.36 -8.72
CA ARG A 246 -6.50 -12.70 -8.88
C ARG A 246 -6.69 -14.04 -9.59
#